data_ff4a1b2dfb5a68abf3bd59242a95c0dc
#
_entry.id   ff4a1b2dfb5a68abf3bd59242a95c0dc
#
_cell.length_a   1.000
_cell.length_b   1.000
_cell.length_c   1.000
_cell.angle_alpha   90.00
_cell.angle_beta   90.00
_cell.angle_gamma   90.00
#
_symmetry.space_group_name_H-M   'P 1'
#
loop_
_entity.id
_entity.type
_entity.pdbx_description
1 polymer ?
#
loop_
_entity_poly.entity_id
_entity_poly.type
_entity_poly.pdbx_seq_one_letter_code
_entity_poly.pdbx_strand_id
1 'polypeptide(L)'
;MQILHEREGTSLVVCLVDELDQHSARSAIEALDRIVTLYPEETIVLDLSRLTFMDSSGLAVAVNLHRMLRDTGRTLTIRHTPSQAMRVFRAAHLEKQIHFEPAQKEGSPCRH
;
A
#
# COMPACT_ATOMS: atom_id res chain seq x y z
N MET A 1 -6.25 11.93 4.70
CA MET A 1 -5.95 10.71 3.92
C MET A 1 -7.25 10.02 3.56
N GLN A 2 -7.35 9.58 2.34
CA GLN A 2 -8.50 8.83 1.87
C GLN A 2 -8.02 7.47 1.38
N ILE A 3 -8.81 6.42 1.63
CA ILE A 3 -8.46 5.07 1.21
C ILE A 3 -9.59 4.53 0.35
N LEU A 4 -9.27 4.16 -0.87
CA LEU A 4 -10.22 3.64 -1.84
C LEU A 4 -9.83 2.22 -2.18
N HIS A 5 -10.81 1.40 -2.55
CA HIS A 5 -10.48 0.02 -2.95
C HIS A 5 -11.44 -0.49 -4.01
N GLU A 6 -10.94 -1.43 -4.82
CA GLU A 6 -11.75 -2.10 -5.83
C GLU A 6 -11.10 -3.42 -6.21
N ARG A 7 -11.90 -4.34 -6.70
CA ARG A 7 -11.38 -5.60 -7.20
C ARG A 7 -10.82 -5.44 -8.60
N GLU A 8 -9.72 -6.15 -8.84
CA GLU A 8 -9.10 -6.19 -10.15
C GLU A 8 -8.67 -7.64 -10.38
N GLY A 9 -9.49 -8.39 -11.11
CA GLY A 9 -9.29 -9.83 -11.25
C GLY A 9 -9.43 -10.54 -9.92
N THR A 10 -8.39 -11.27 -9.51
CA THR A 10 -8.37 -11.97 -8.23
C THR A 10 -7.67 -11.17 -7.14
N SER A 11 -7.30 -9.94 -7.44
CA SER A 11 -6.62 -9.06 -6.50
C SER A 11 -7.57 -7.98 -5.99
N LEU A 12 -7.29 -7.50 -4.81
CA LEU A 12 -7.94 -6.29 -4.30
C LEU A 12 -6.93 -5.16 -4.37
N VAL A 13 -7.28 -4.10 -5.08
CA VAL A 13 -6.43 -2.92 -5.19
C VAL A 13 -6.89 -1.89 -4.18
N VAL A 14 -5.97 -1.43 -3.36
CA VAL A 14 -6.23 -0.42 -2.34
C VAL A 14 -5.39 0.81 -2.64
N CYS A 15 -6.05 1.95 -2.80
CA CYS A 15 -5.40 3.22 -3.10
C CYS A 15 -5.31 4.08 -1.87
N LEU A 16 -4.11 4.60 -1.61
CA LEU A 16 -3.93 5.63 -0.60
C LEU A 16 -3.86 6.98 -1.29
N VAL A 17 -4.67 7.93 -0.84
CA VAL A 17 -4.80 9.24 -1.47
C VAL A 17 -4.33 10.31 -0.51
N ASP A 18 -3.56 11.28 -1.01
CA ASP A 18 -2.99 12.40 -0.29
C ASP A 18 -1.76 12.01 0.53
N GLU A 19 -1.61 12.49 1.75
CA GLU A 19 -0.39 12.30 2.52
C GLU A 19 -0.49 11.14 3.50
N LEU A 20 0.59 10.40 3.62
CA LEU A 20 0.70 9.33 4.62
C LEU A 20 1.80 9.72 5.60
N ASP A 21 1.40 10.34 6.69
CA ASP A 21 2.30 10.88 7.70
C ASP A 21 1.89 10.40 9.09
N GLN A 22 2.54 10.94 10.12
CA GLN A 22 2.26 10.51 11.49
C GLN A 22 0.82 10.79 11.93
N HIS A 23 0.15 11.75 11.30
CA HIS A 23 -1.24 12.07 11.63
C HIS A 23 -2.23 11.08 11.02
N SER A 24 -1.90 10.51 9.88
CA SER A 24 -2.80 9.62 9.16
C SER A 24 -2.45 8.13 9.30
N ALA A 25 -1.24 7.81 9.77
CA ALA A 25 -0.75 6.43 9.76
C ALA A 25 -1.63 5.49 10.60
N ARG A 26 -2.03 5.91 11.80
CA ARG A 26 -2.85 5.04 12.64
C ARG A 26 -4.21 4.75 12.01
N SER A 27 -4.86 5.78 11.48
CA SER A 27 -6.14 5.60 10.79
C SER A 27 -5.98 4.71 9.57
N ALA A 28 -4.87 4.85 8.85
CA ALA A 28 -4.59 4.00 7.69
C ALA A 28 -4.44 2.54 8.11
N ILE A 29 -3.70 2.27 9.17
CA ILE A 29 -3.51 0.90 9.68
C ILE A 29 -4.87 0.29 10.03
N GLU A 30 -5.71 1.03 10.74
CA GLU A 30 -7.02 0.54 11.14
C GLU A 30 -7.94 0.28 9.94
N ALA A 31 -7.92 1.19 8.98
CA ALA A 31 -8.75 1.04 7.78
C ALA A 31 -8.30 -0.16 6.94
N LEU A 32 -6.98 -0.33 6.78
CA LEU A 32 -6.45 -1.46 6.02
C LEU A 32 -6.74 -2.78 6.72
N ASP A 33 -6.67 -2.81 8.04
CA ASP A 33 -7.02 -3.99 8.81
C ASP A 33 -8.46 -4.41 8.53
N ARG A 34 -9.39 -3.45 8.53
CA ARG A 34 -10.79 -3.76 8.22
C ARG A 34 -10.95 -4.25 6.80
N ILE A 35 -10.27 -3.62 5.86
CA ILE A 35 -10.39 -3.99 4.44
C ILE A 35 -9.89 -5.42 4.22
N VAL A 36 -8.71 -5.77 4.74
CA VAL A 36 -8.17 -7.10 4.49
C VAL A 36 -8.96 -8.18 5.23
N THR A 37 -9.64 -7.82 6.31
CA THR A 37 -10.51 -8.75 7.02
C THR A 37 -11.78 -9.02 6.23
N LEU A 38 -12.34 -7.99 5.59
CA LEU A 38 -13.57 -8.12 4.82
C LEU A 38 -13.39 -8.73 3.45
N TYR A 39 -12.23 -8.56 2.84
CA TYR A 39 -11.97 -8.99 1.47
C TYR A 39 -10.88 -10.06 1.48
N PRO A 40 -11.24 -11.32 1.23
CA PRO A 40 -10.30 -12.44 1.39
C PRO A 40 -9.43 -12.74 0.18
N GLU A 41 -9.31 -11.82 -0.77
CA GLU A 41 -8.47 -12.03 -1.94
C GLU A 41 -7.04 -12.38 -1.52
N GLU A 42 -6.41 -13.30 -2.26
CA GLU A 42 -5.07 -13.76 -1.94
C GLU A 42 -4.00 -12.70 -2.12
N THR A 43 -4.22 -11.76 -3.05
CA THR A 43 -3.27 -10.71 -3.32
C THR A 43 -3.91 -9.36 -3.04
N ILE A 44 -3.25 -8.58 -2.21
CA ILE A 44 -3.62 -7.19 -2.00
C ILE A 44 -2.58 -6.33 -2.71
N VAL A 45 -3.06 -5.43 -3.55
CA VAL A 45 -2.20 -4.50 -4.27
C VAL A 45 -2.39 -3.12 -3.65
N LEU A 46 -1.31 -2.58 -3.09
CA LEU A 46 -1.33 -1.23 -2.54
C LEU A 46 -0.87 -0.28 -3.64
N ASP A 47 -1.77 0.55 -4.13
CA ASP A 47 -1.51 1.46 -5.23
C ASP A 47 -1.25 2.85 -4.67
N LEU A 48 -0.06 3.38 -4.94
CA LEU A 48 0.39 4.65 -4.39
C LEU A 48 0.43 5.76 -5.43
N SER A 49 -0.26 5.57 -6.57
CA SER A 49 -0.24 6.57 -7.65
C SER A 49 -0.80 7.93 -7.23
N ARG A 50 -1.67 7.96 -6.23
CA ARG A 50 -2.29 9.20 -5.75
C ARG A 50 -1.73 9.66 -4.40
N LEU A 51 -0.68 9.02 -3.94
CA LEU A 51 -0.01 9.42 -2.72
C LEU A 51 0.90 10.62 -3.03
N THR A 52 0.74 11.71 -2.30
CA THR A 52 1.48 12.94 -2.55
C THR A 52 2.72 13.08 -1.69
N PHE A 53 2.74 12.40 -0.53
CA PHE A 53 3.86 12.49 0.39
C PHE A 53 3.81 11.33 1.38
N MET A 54 4.98 10.80 1.75
CA MET A 54 5.07 9.78 2.79
C MET A 54 6.29 10.05 3.66
N ASP A 55 6.08 10.07 4.99
CA ASP A 55 7.20 10.09 5.91
C ASP A 55 7.45 8.68 6.46
N SER A 56 8.35 8.55 7.43
CA SER A 56 8.70 7.24 7.97
C SER A 56 7.55 6.54 8.69
N SER A 57 6.49 7.27 9.05
CA SER A 57 5.30 6.63 9.64
C SER A 57 4.61 5.70 8.65
N GLY A 58 4.75 5.98 7.35
CA GLY A 58 4.20 5.12 6.30
C GLY A 58 4.85 3.75 6.26
N LEU A 59 6.08 3.64 6.75
CA LEU A 59 6.75 2.34 6.83
C LEU A 59 5.98 1.39 7.74
N ALA A 60 5.51 1.90 8.88
CA ALA A 60 4.73 1.09 9.81
C ALA A 60 3.45 0.58 9.16
N VAL A 61 2.82 1.41 8.33
CA VAL A 61 1.60 1.01 7.62
C VAL A 61 1.89 -0.16 6.68
N ALA A 62 2.95 -0.05 5.87
CA ALA A 62 3.29 -1.10 4.91
C ALA A 62 3.74 -2.38 5.62
N VAL A 63 4.55 -2.25 6.66
CA VAL A 63 5.03 -3.42 7.41
C VAL A 63 3.87 -4.13 8.09
N ASN A 64 2.96 -3.38 8.69
CA ASN A 64 1.81 -3.98 9.36
C ASN A 64 0.92 -4.73 8.38
N LEU A 65 0.65 -4.14 7.22
CA LEU A 65 -0.16 -4.77 6.19
C LEU A 65 0.52 -6.04 5.67
N HIS A 66 1.81 -5.97 5.40
CA HIS A 66 2.58 -7.12 4.94
C HIS A 66 2.50 -8.28 5.94
N ARG A 67 2.68 -7.94 7.22
CA ARG A 67 2.68 -8.95 8.28
C ARG A 67 1.31 -9.61 8.43
N MET A 68 0.25 -8.82 8.40
CA MET A 68 -1.11 -9.35 8.48
C MET A 68 -1.41 -10.31 7.34
N LEU A 69 -1.03 -9.95 6.13
CA LEU A 69 -1.28 -10.79 4.96
C LEU A 69 -0.45 -12.07 5.01
N ARG A 70 0.82 -11.95 5.37
CA ARG A 70 1.70 -13.11 5.47
C ARG A 70 1.16 -14.12 6.49
N ASP A 71 0.64 -13.65 7.61
CA ASP A 71 0.13 -14.52 8.66
C ASP A 71 -1.08 -15.34 8.20
N THR A 72 -1.76 -14.91 7.15
CA THR A 72 -2.90 -15.63 6.59
C THR A 72 -2.58 -16.25 5.22
N GLY A 73 -1.29 -16.34 4.87
CA GLY A 73 -0.87 -16.95 3.61
C GLY A 73 -1.16 -16.12 2.37
N ARG A 74 -1.31 -14.82 2.55
CA ARG A 74 -1.64 -13.89 1.48
C ARG A 74 -0.43 -13.03 1.15
N THR A 75 -0.48 -12.35 0.01
CA THR A 75 0.67 -11.55 -0.46
C THR A 75 0.31 -10.09 -0.63
N LEU A 76 1.32 -9.24 -0.45
CA LEU A 76 1.22 -7.81 -0.68
C LEU A 76 2.12 -7.42 -1.84
N THR A 77 1.56 -6.66 -2.78
CA THR A 77 2.32 -6.02 -3.85
C THR A 77 2.08 -4.52 -3.75
N ILE A 78 3.13 -3.73 -3.87
CA ILE A 78 3.02 -2.27 -3.90
C ILE A 78 3.35 -1.81 -5.31
N ARG A 79 2.52 -0.94 -5.88
CA ARG A 79 2.72 -0.48 -7.25
C ARG A 79 2.54 1.03 -7.37
N HIS A 80 3.07 1.58 -8.44
CA HIS A 80 2.97 3.02 -8.77
C HIS A 80 3.51 3.89 -7.65
N THR A 81 4.64 3.47 -7.08
CA THR A 81 5.23 4.15 -5.92
C THR A 81 5.90 5.45 -6.36
N PRO A 82 5.49 6.61 -5.83
CA PRO A 82 6.17 7.87 -6.16
C PRO A 82 7.63 7.85 -5.71
N SER A 83 8.46 8.61 -6.40
CA SER A 83 9.90 8.64 -6.11
C SER A 83 10.21 8.97 -4.66
N GLN A 84 9.48 9.92 -4.10
CA GLN A 84 9.71 10.34 -2.71
C GLN A 84 9.42 9.19 -1.74
N ALA A 85 8.29 8.51 -1.93
CA ALA A 85 7.93 7.36 -1.09
C ALA A 85 8.92 6.21 -1.30
N MET A 86 9.36 6.00 -2.54
CA MET A 86 10.30 4.92 -2.82
C MET A 86 11.61 5.12 -2.08
N ARG A 87 12.08 6.37 -1.97
CA ARG A 87 13.30 6.65 -1.19
C ARG A 87 13.14 6.24 0.27
N VAL A 88 11.95 6.49 0.84
CA VAL A 88 11.68 6.12 2.23
C VAL A 88 11.69 4.60 2.38
N PHE A 89 11.03 3.88 1.47
CA PHE A 89 11.00 2.42 1.51
C PHE A 89 12.40 1.82 1.36
N ARG A 90 13.20 2.35 0.44
CA ARG A 90 14.56 1.84 0.21
C ARG A 90 15.48 2.10 1.40
N ALA A 91 15.33 3.24 2.04
CA ALA A 91 16.13 3.56 3.22
C ALA A 91 15.88 2.55 4.33
N ALA A 92 14.68 1.97 4.39
CA ALA A 92 14.33 0.95 5.38
C ALA A 92 14.50 -0.47 4.84
N HIS A 93 14.98 -0.63 3.62
CA HIS A 93 15.20 -1.92 2.96
C HIS A 93 13.92 -2.75 2.81
N LEU A 94 12.77 -2.11 2.72
CA LEU A 94 11.51 -2.83 2.58
C LEU A 94 11.35 -3.47 1.21
N GLU A 95 12.04 -2.96 0.19
CA GLU A 95 11.97 -3.57 -1.14
C GLU A 95 12.55 -4.99 -1.16
N LYS A 96 13.24 -5.38 -0.10
CA LYS A 96 13.76 -6.75 0.02
C LYS A 96 12.76 -7.70 0.66
N GLN A 97 11.73 -7.18 1.28
CA GLN A 97 10.75 -7.99 2.00
C GLN A 97 9.38 -7.96 1.33
N ILE A 98 9.03 -6.88 0.68
CA ILE A 98 7.74 -6.67 0.04
C ILE A 98 7.98 -6.54 -1.45
N HIS A 99 7.10 -7.14 -2.24
CA HIS A 99 7.22 -7.02 -3.69
C HIS A 99 6.75 -5.63 -4.14
N PHE A 100 7.65 -4.90 -4.79
CA PHE A 100 7.32 -3.61 -5.41
C PHE A 100 7.36 -3.80 -6.91
N GLU A 101 6.29 -3.43 -7.60
CA GLU A 101 6.30 -3.47 -9.04
C GLU A 101 7.21 -2.36 -9.57
N PRO A 102 7.92 -2.62 -10.66
CA PRO A 102 8.79 -1.60 -11.25
C PRO A 102 7.98 -0.37 -11.65
N ALA A 103 8.62 0.79 -11.59
CA ALA A 103 7.99 2.02 -12.02
C ALA A 103 7.59 1.90 -13.47
N GLN A 104 6.37 2.31 -13.79
CA GLN A 104 5.85 2.30 -15.15
C GLN A 104 5.64 3.72 -15.60
N LYS A 105 5.92 3.98 -16.88
CA LYS A 105 5.74 5.31 -17.43
C LYS A 105 4.29 5.71 -17.51
N GLU A 106 3.42 4.73 -17.65
CA GLU A 106 2.01 4.96 -17.86
C GLU A 106 1.21 4.09 -16.93
N GLY A 107 1.41 4.29 -15.66
CA GLY A 107 0.59 3.61 -14.69
C GLY A 107 -0.82 4.16 -14.75
N SER A 108 -1.82 3.28 -14.67
CA SER A 108 -3.20 3.74 -14.55
C SER A 108 -3.42 4.20 -13.13
N PRO A 109 -3.85 5.45 -12.90
CA PRO A 109 -4.19 5.86 -11.55
C PRO A 109 -5.44 5.13 -11.07
N CYS A 110 -5.62 5.09 -9.77
CA CYS A 110 -6.84 4.55 -9.22
C CYS A 110 -8.04 5.34 -9.71
N ARG A 111 -9.10 4.65 -10.02
CA ARG A 111 -10.26 5.25 -10.66
C ARG A 111 -11.32 5.65 -9.65
N HIS A 112 -11.11 6.65 -8.95
CA HIS A 112 -12.17 7.02 -8.00
C HIS A 112 -12.30 8.49 -7.83
#